data_ae855aaf152f043950bc143689528db9
#
_entry.id   ae855aaf152f043950bc143689528db9
#
_cell.length_a   1.000
_cell.length_b   1.000
_cell.length_c   1.000
_cell.angle_alpha   90.00
_cell.angle_beta   90.00
_cell.angle_gamma   90.00
#
_symmetry.space_group_name_H-M   'P 1'
#
loop_
_entity.id
_entity.type
_entity.pdbx_description
1 polymer ?
#
loop_
_entity_poly.entity_id
_entity_poly.type
_entity_poly.pdbx_seq_one_letter_code
_entity_poly.pdbx_strand_id
1 'polypeptide(L)'
;MKRFIFITCLVFIGIIGISAKKEQTPIHRLILQGDSCMNEHDSFHAITYYQQYINEHPHDLNVLRKLASCYRLRGDNKNCIACMDSIPNDSLNHEDLRMMFYSYLNLGDKKKVESYGMTIYGKYPYDGEVFATLLQQWNNHGEPESVSAFALSYVEKRDSTNILINKELAYSLYLQLRYEQAIPRYKKLIADGFDNFESNLVIGLCYYNLEKYREAYTYLNKAAEMKKDNPNMNCLFYLGMTCKKISEQTKNVVEKETMARHAIINLERSITVAYPRSRGLYVNQQLAELYYYKLEYENAGHAFAQCIEYDDEDDPHNYYNAAQMYIGAKMKPQAKLYLQMFLAKADKLKDEKEKAKLTAKVKEQLKGK
;
A
#
# COMPACT_ATOMS: atom_id res chain seq x y z
N MET A 1 -78.28 69.67 32.48
CA MET A 1 -77.07 69.31 31.68
C MET A 1 -76.67 67.88 31.99
N LYS A 2 -77.02 66.92 31.17
CA LYS A 2 -76.61 65.50 31.28
C LYS A 2 -75.87 65.15 30.00
N ARG A 3 -74.56 64.81 30.12
CA ARG A 3 -73.73 64.35 29.02
C ARG A 3 -73.96 62.87 28.81
N PHE A 4 -74.40 62.51 27.62
CA PHE A 4 -74.42 61.13 27.14
C PHE A 4 -73.03 60.76 26.62
N ILE A 5 -72.48 59.69 27.16
CA ILE A 5 -71.22 59.05 26.66
C ILE A 5 -71.63 57.90 25.78
N PHE A 6 -71.34 57.99 24.48
CA PHE A 6 -71.49 56.89 23.53
C PHE A 6 -70.29 56.00 23.66
N ILE A 7 -70.47 54.75 24.04
CA ILE A 7 -69.42 53.71 24.04
C ILE A 7 -69.65 52.96 22.73
N THR A 8 -68.71 53.17 21.77
CA THR A 8 -68.57 52.35 20.53
C THR A 8 -67.79 51.10 20.83
N CYS A 9 -68.46 49.93 20.87
CA CYS A 9 -67.87 48.63 20.83
C CYS A 9 -67.32 48.29 19.43
N LEU A 10 -66.01 48.35 19.27
CA LEU A 10 -65.34 47.81 18.11
C LEU A 10 -65.21 46.29 18.30
N VAL A 11 -65.99 45.54 17.53
CA VAL A 11 -65.88 44.08 17.41
C VAL A 11 -64.73 43.81 16.45
N PHE A 12 -63.54 43.36 17.01
CA PHE A 12 -62.43 42.80 16.23
C PHE A 12 -62.85 41.39 15.83
N ILE A 13 -63.21 41.18 14.59
CA ILE A 13 -63.29 39.86 13.96
C ILE A 13 -61.87 39.46 13.63
N GLY A 14 -61.28 38.68 14.50
CA GLY A 14 -60.00 38.01 14.22
C GLY A 14 -60.19 36.94 13.14
N ILE A 15 -59.73 37.23 11.95
CA ILE A 15 -59.59 36.21 10.92
C ILE A 15 -58.43 35.29 11.36
N ILE A 16 -58.79 34.17 11.98
CA ILE A 16 -57.84 33.06 12.20
C ILE A 16 -57.55 32.48 10.83
N GLY A 17 -56.47 32.90 10.24
CA GLY A 17 -55.90 32.25 9.06
C GLY A 17 -55.52 30.81 9.43
N ILE A 18 -56.42 29.87 9.17
CA ILE A 18 -56.11 28.46 9.17
C ILE A 18 -55.14 28.26 7.99
N SER A 19 -53.84 28.32 8.26
CA SER A 19 -52.84 27.81 7.33
C SER A 19 -53.13 26.32 7.17
N ALA A 20 -53.85 25.96 6.12
CA ALA A 20 -54.04 24.57 5.75
C ALA A 20 -52.62 23.98 5.48
N LYS A 21 -52.11 23.22 6.45
CA LYS A 21 -51.02 22.32 6.19
C LYS A 21 -51.46 21.46 5.02
N LYS A 22 -50.84 21.68 3.84
CA LYS A 22 -51.04 20.85 2.65
C LYS A 22 -50.82 19.42 3.11
N GLU A 23 -51.86 18.60 3.21
CA GLU A 23 -51.71 17.18 3.52
C GLU A 23 -50.77 16.60 2.48
N GLN A 24 -49.59 16.22 2.93
CA GLN A 24 -48.58 15.58 2.10
C GLN A 24 -49.15 14.25 1.66
N THR A 25 -49.16 14.00 0.36
CA THR A 25 -49.58 12.70 -0.16
C THR A 25 -48.81 11.59 0.53
N PRO A 26 -49.39 10.42 0.81
CA PRO A 26 -48.72 9.31 1.47
C PRO A 26 -47.37 8.97 0.87
N ILE A 27 -47.24 9.11 -0.42
CA ILE A 27 -46.01 8.88 -1.22
C ILE A 27 -44.92 9.90 -0.91
N HIS A 28 -45.25 11.19 -0.81
CA HIS A 28 -44.26 12.23 -0.45
C HIS A 28 -43.75 12.04 0.99
N ARG A 29 -44.51 11.41 1.86
CA ARG A 29 -44.15 11.06 3.22
C ARG A 29 -43.00 10.04 3.27
N LEU A 30 -42.96 9.07 2.33
CA LEU A 30 -41.85 8.07 2.25
C LEU A 30 -40.50 8.74 1.99
N ILE A 31 -40.46 9.73 1.07
CA ILE A 31 -39.18 10.46 0.84
C ILE A 31 -38.73 11.19 2.11
N LEU A 32 -39.65 11.87 2.79
CA LEU A 32 -39.33 12.60 4.03
C LEU A 32 -38.85 11.67 5.16
N GLN A 33 -39.45 10.48 5.28
CA GLN A 33 -39.02 9.48 6.25
C GLN A 33 -37.62 8.96 5.91
N GLY A 34 -37.37 8.68 4.63
CA GLY A 34 -36.02 8.31 4.16
C GLY A 34 -34.99 9.41 4.41
N ASP A 35 -35.33 10.66 4.13
CA ASP A 35 -34.47 11.82 4.39
C ASP A 35 -34.20 12.01 5.89
N SER A 36 -35.22 11.82 6.75
CA SER A 36 -35.06 11.86 8.22
C SER A 36 -34.09 10.78 8.70
N CYS A 37 -34.24 9.53 8.22
CA CYS A 37 -33.33 8.45 8.56
C CYS A 37 -31.88 8.77 8.11
N MET A 38 -31.70 9.35 6.94
CA MET A 38 -30.37 9.75 6.45
C MET A 38 -29.74 10.84 7.32
N ASN A 39 -30.53 11.81 7.80
CA ASN A 39 -30.06 12.84 8.73
C ASN A 39 -29.63 12.27 10.08
N GLU A 40 -30.21 11.13 10.48
CA GLU A 40 -29.88 10.37 11.67
C GLU A 40 -28.79 9.32 11.42
N HIS A 41 -28.16 9.32 10.23
CA HIS A 41 -27.17 8.33 9.76
C HIS A 41 -27.71 6.89 9.66
N ASP A 42 -29.02 6.71 9.59
CA ASP A 42 -29.68 5.41 9.46
C ASP A 42 -29.97 5.06 7.99
N SER A 43 -28.92 4.70 7.27
CA SER A 43 -29.06 4.29 5.87
C SER A 43 -29.87 3.00 5.68
N PHE A 44 -30.02 2.17 6.73
CA PHE A 44 -30.76 0.92 6.65
C PHE A 44 -32.28 1.18 6.50
N HIS A 45 -32.86 1.96 7.38
CA HIS A 45 -34.27 2.30 7.28
C HIS A 45 -34.55 3.25 6.10
N ALA A 46 -33.60 4.14 5.77
CA ALA A 46 -33.72 5.00 4.59
C ALA A 46 -33.91 4.19 3.30
N ILE A 47 -33.14 3.09 3.10
CA ILE A 47 -33.31 2.17 1.97
C ILE A 47 -34.74 1.67 1.89
N THR A 48 -35.33 1.24 3.00
CA THR A 48 -36.69 0.69 3.02
C THR A 48 -37.70 1.71 2.51
N TYR A 49 -37.62 2.96 2.97
CA TYR A 49 -38.54 4.02 2.55
C TYR A 49 -38.35 4.43 1.08
N TYR A 50 -37.10 4.63 0.65
CA TYR A 50 -36.82 4.96 -0.74
C TYR A 50 -37.19 3.83 -1.71
N GLN A 51 -36.98 2.57 -1.30
CA GLN A 51 -37.34 1.42 -2.11
C GLN A 51 -38.88 1.28 -2.27
N GLN A 52 -39.63 1.49 -1.20
CA GLN A 52 -41.09 1.53 -1.28
C GLN A 52 -41.55 2.63 -2.25
N TYR A 53 -40.94 3.81 -2.20
CA TYR A 53 -41.25 4.90 -3.12
C TYR A 53 -40.92 4.56 -4.57
N ILE A 54 -39.71 4.00 -4.82
CA ILE A 54 -39.25 3.65 -6.18
C ILE A 54 -40.09 2.53 -6.82
N ASN A 55 -40.63 1.60 -6.03
CA ASN A 55 -41.56 0.58 -6.55
C ASN A 55 -42.80 1.18 -7.25
N GLU A 56 -43.25 2.33 -6.78
CA GLU A 56 -44.40 3.06 -7.38
C GLU A 56 -43.94 4.12 -8.39
N HIS A 57 -42.71 4.62 -8.27
CA HIS A 57 -42.16 5.71 -9.08
C HIS A 57 -40.74 5.35 -9.59
N PRO A 58 -40.59 4.34 -10.46
CA PRO A 58 -39.30 3.77 -10.84
C PRO A 58 -38.38 4.72 -11.62
N HIS A 59 -38.90 5.84 -12.11
CA HIS A 59 -38.18 6.83 -12.91
C HIS A 59 -37.86 8.14 -12.17
N ASP A 60 -38.09 8.20 -10.85
CA ASP A 60 -37.67 9.37 -10.07
C ASP A 60 -36.15 9.34 -9.83
N LEU A 61 -35.44 10.09 -10.69
CA LEU A 61 -33.98 10.14 -10.69
C LEU A 61 -33.41 10.64 -9.36
N ASN A 62 -34.12 11.54 -8.66
CA ASN A 62 -33.62 12.07 -7.38
C ASN A 62 -33.66 10.99 -6.29
N VAL A 63 -34.73 10.22 -6.23
CA VAL A 63 -34.87 9.18 -5.23
C VAL A 63 -33.98 7.97 -5.58
N LEU A 64 -33.81 7.65 -6.87
CA LEU A 64 -32.80 6.66 -7.31
C LEU A 64 -31.40 7.01 -6.83
N ARG A 65 -30.98 8.29 -6.95
CA ARG A 65 -29.67 8.76 -6.44
C ARG A 65 -29.55 8.62 -4.92
N LYS A 66 -30.60 8.99 -4.18
CA LYS A 66 -30.65 8.81 -2.71
C LYS A 66 -30.54 7.35 -2.32
N LEU A 67 -31.28 6.47 -2.98
CA LEU A 67 -31.23 5.03 -2.74
C LEU A 67 -29.86 4.44 -3.05
N ALA A 68 -29.28 4.80 -4.19
CA ALA A 68 -27.91 4.38 -4.56
C ALA A 68 -26.86 4.84 -3.54
N SER A 69 -26.99 6.08 -3.06
CA SER A 69 -26.10 6.62 -2.01
C SER A 69 -26.20 5.81 -0.71
N CYS A 70 -27.42 5.42 -0.31
CA CYS A 70 -27.61 4.56 0.86
C CYS A 70 -26.96 3.18 0.68
N TYR A 71 -27.13 2.55 -0.49
CA TYR A 71 -26.46 1.27 -0.78
C TYR A 71 -24.93 1.41 -0.76
N ARG A 72 -24.39 2.49 -1.34
CA ARG A 72 -22.95 2.76 -1.33
C ARG A 72 -22.41 2.92 0.10
N LEU A 73 -23.10 3.66 0.96
CA LEU A 73 -22.73 3.83 2.38
C LEU A 73 -22.69 2.50 3.13
N ARG A 74 -23.48 1.53 2.75
CA ARG A 74 -23.47 0.17 3.32
C ARG A 74 -22.50 -0.79 2.66
N GLY A 75 -21.76 -0.36 1.64
CA GLY A 75 -20.86 -1.22 0.87
C GLY A 75 -21.59 -2.12 -0.13
N ASP A 76 -22.89 -1.97 -0.32
CA ASP A 76 -23.66 -2.73 -1.30
C ASP A 76 -23.54 -2.10 -2.69
N ASN A 77 -22.34 -2.28 -3.26
CA ASN A 77 -21.99 -1.71 -4.54
C ASN A 77 -22.83 -2.25 -5.70
N LYS A 78 -23.33 -3.50 -5.59
CA LYS A 78 -24.18 -4.11 -6.66
C LYS A 78 -25.51 -3.41 -6.76
N ASN A 79 -26.20 -3.22 -5.65
CA ASN A 79 -27.49 -2.52 -5.64
C ASN A 79 -27.32 -1.01 -5.92
N CYS A 80 -26.19 -0.41 -5.50
CA CYS A 80 -25.85 0.96 -5.90
C CYS A 80 -25.78 1.09 -7.43
N ILE A 81 -25.05 0.20 -8.11
CA ILE A 81 -24.93 0.18 -9.57
C ILE A 81 -26.31 -0.07 -10.23
N ALA A 82 -27.10 -1.00 -9.72
CA ALA A 82 -28.43 -1.29 -10.27
C ALA A 82 -29.35 -0.05 -10.24
N CYS A 83 -29.31 0.76 -9.17
CA CYS A 83 -30.02 2.02 -9.10
C CYS A 83 -29.48 3.03 -10.13
N MET A 84 -28.16 3.13 -10.29
CA MET A 84 -27.52 4.04 -11.24
C MET A 84 -27.80 3.64 -12.70
N ASP A 85 -27.82 2.36 -13.02
CA ASP A 85 -28.14 1.84 -14.35
C ASP A 85 -29.59 2.15 -14.78
N SER A 86 -30.47 2.44 -13.80
CA SER A 86 -31.84 2.90 -14.07
C SER A 86 -31.93 4.38 -14.47
N ILE A 87 -30.81 5.13 -14.35
CA ILE A 87 -30.72 6.54 -14.75
C ILE A 87 -30.19 6.59 -16.19
N PRO A 88 -30.88 7.31 -17.11
CA PRO A 88 -30.42 7.49 -18.47
C PRO A 88 -28.99 8.10 -18.51
N ASN A 89 -28.15 7.62 -19.41
CA ASN A 89 -26.73 8.03 -19.49
C ASN A 89 -26.52 9.53 -19.72
N ASP A 90 -27.42 10.19 -20.43
CA ASP A 90 -27.42 11.64 -20.67
C ASP A 90 -27.84 12.45 -19.45
N SER A 91 -28.50 11.82 -18.49
CA SER A 91 -28.94 12.40 -17.22
C SER A 91 -27.94 12.18 -16.07
N LEU A 92 -26.87 11.40 -16.30
CA LEU A 92 -25.82 11.18 -15.31
C LEU A 92 -25.00 12.46 -15.10
N ASN A 93 -24.95 12.92 -13.85
CA ASN A 93 -24.15 14.06 -13.43
C ASN A 93 -22.75 13.60 -12.93
N HIS A 94 -21.93 14.56 -12.46
CA HIS A 94 -20.58 14.27 -11.97
C HIS A 94 -20.57 13.28 -10.79
N GLU A 95 -21.43 13.51 -9.80
CA GLU A 95 -21.52 12.65 -8.62
C GLU A 95 -22.00 11.23 -8.96
N ASP A 96 -22.93 11.12 -9.92
CA ASP A 96 -23.40 9.82 -10.41
C ASP A 96 -22.25 9.02 -11.03
N LEU A 97 -21.44 9.66 -11.87
CA LEU A 97 -20.26 9.03 -12.47
C LEU A 97 -19.21 8.64 -11.43
N ARG A 98 -18.97 9.50 -10.42
CA ARG A 98 -18.10 9.18 -9.29
C ARG A 98 -18.63 7.98 -8.50
N MET A 99 -19.93 7.93 -8.25
CA MET A 99 -20.57 6.83 -7.55
C MET A 99 -20.39 5.51 -8.30
N MET A 100 -20.58 5.50 -9.61
CA MET A 100 -20.34 4.34 -10.47
C MET A 100 -18.86 3.93 -10.45
N PHE A 101 -17.94 4.89 -10.62
CA PHE A 101 -16.50 4.64 -10.59
C PHE A 101 -16.06 3.93 -9.30
N TYR A 102 -16.41 4.48 -8.14
CA TYR A 102 -16.01 3.89 -6.85
C TYR A 102 -16.73 2.59 -6.55
N SER A 103 -17.98 2.42 -7.00
CA SER A 103 -18.69 1.15 -6.84
C SER A 103 -18.05 0.03 -7.66
N TYR A 104 -17.65 0.29 -8.91
CA TYR A 104 -16.93 -0.67 -9.72
C TYR A 104 -15.49 -0.91 -9.21
N LEU A 105 -14.84 0.12 -8.65
CA LEU A 105 -13.55 -0.01 -7.99
C LEU A 105 -13.61 -1.00 -6.82
N ASN A 106 -14.63 -0.87 -5.97
CA ASN A 106 -14.85 -1.76 -4.83
C ASN A 106 -15.21 -3.20 -5.26
N LEU A 107 -15.83 -3.38 -6.42
CA LEU A 107 -16.11 -4.71 -7.00
C LEU A 107 -14.93 -5.29 -7.77
N GLY A 108 -13.86 -4.53 -8.00
CA GLY A 108 -12.69 -4.97 -8.75
C GLY A 108 -12.91 -5.09 -10.27
N ASP A 109 -13.94 -4.46 -10.83
CA ASP A 109 -14.19 -4.43 -12.28
C ASP A 109 -13.30 -3.41 -12.97
N LYS A 110 -12.10 -3.84 -13.35
CA LYS A 110 -11.07 -3.01 -13.98
C LYS A 110 -11.55 -2.26 -15.23
N LYS A 111 -12.31 -2.95 -16.10
CA LYS A 111 -12.79 -2.36 -17.37
C LYS A 111 -13.76 -1.21 -17.12
N LYS A 112 -14.67 -1.39 -16.17
CA LYS A 112 -15.62 -0.35 -15.79
C LYS A 112 -14.95 0.80 -15.06
N VAL A 113 -14.01 0.52 -14.15
CA VAL A 113 -13.20 1.56 -13.50
C VAL A 113 -12.48 2.42 -14.53
N GLU A 114 -11.81 1.83 -15.50
CA GLU A 114 -11.14 2.56 -16.56
C GLU A 114 -12.12 3.40 -17.39
N SER A 115 -13.22 2.79 -17.82
CA SER A 115 -14.25 3.47 -18.65
C SER A 115 -14.84 4.70 -17.94
N TYR A 116 -15.28 4.54 -16.67
CA TYR A 116 -15.84 5.64 -15.90
C TYR A 116 -14.78 6.68 -15.52
N GLY A 117 -13.58 6.25 -15.14
CA GLY A 117 -12.45 7.13 -14.83
C GLY A 117 -12.08 8.01 -16.02
N MET A 118 -11.95 7.44 -17.22
CA MET A 118 -11.68 8.20 -18.44
C MET A 118 -12.81 9.10 -18.85
N THR A 119 -14.06 8.69 -18.62
CA THR A 119 -15.24 9.56 -18.85
C THR A 119 -15.19 10.79 -17.94
N ILE A 120 -14.87 10.59 -16.65
CA ILE A 120 -14.73 11.69 -15.67
C ILE A 120 -13.53 12.57 -16.07
N TYR A 121 -12.39 11.99 -16.40
CA TYR A 121 -11.21 12.73 -16.86
C TYR A 121 -11.50 13.63 -18.07
N GLY A 122 -12.34 13.18 -19.00
CA GLY A 122 -12.75 13.95 -20.17
C GLY A 122 -13.77 15.06 -19.87
N LYS A 123 -14.81 14.75 -19.08
CA LYS A 123 -15.92 15.68 -18.79
C LYS A 123 -15.62 16.64 -17.62
N TYR A 124 -14.87 16.18 -16.62
CA TYR A 124 -14.59 16.89 -15.37
C TYR A 124 -13.06 16.93 -15.11
N PRO A 125 -12.32 17.69 -15.90
CA PRO A 125 -10.87 17.64 -15.97
C PRO A 125 -10.14 18.03 -14.68
N TYR A 126 -10.85 18.62 -13.72
CA TYR A 126 -10.30 19.02 -12.42
C TYR A 126 -10.64 18.04 -11.27
N ASP A 127 -11.31 16.92 -11.57
CA ASP A 127 -11.48 15.83 -10.59
C ASP A 127 -10.18 15.04 -10.44
N GLY A 128 -9.23 15.67 -9.75
CA GLY A 128 -7.91 15.09 -9.53
C GLY A 128 -7.94 13.86 -8.63
N GLU A 129 -8.95 13.69 -7.78
CA GLU A 129 -9.08 12.53 -6.89
C GLU A 129 -9.41 11.25 -7.67
N VAL A 130 -10.45 11.30 -8.52
CA VAL A 130 -10.80 10.16 -9.39
C VAL A 130 -9.65 9.85 -10.33
N PHE A 131 -9.05 10.88 -10.93
CA PHE A 131 -7.95 10.67 -11.86
C PHE A 131 -6.71 10.08 -11.17
N ALA A 132 -6.31 10.56 -10.00
CA ALA A 132 -5.23 9.96 -9.23
C ALA A 132 -5.51 8.49 -8.86
N THR A 133 -6.77 8.19 -8.47
CA THR A 133 -7.20 6.82 -8.19
C THR A 133 -7.08 5.92 -9.43
N LEU A 134 -7.46 6.41 -10.60
CA LEU A 134 -7.30 5.69 -11.87
C LEU A 134 -5.82 5.43 -12.19
N LEU A 135 -4.96 6.44 -12.04
CA LEU A 135 -3.52 6.31 -12.23
C LEU A 135 -2.91 5.29 -11.26
N GLN A 136 -3.37 5.28 -10.01
CA GLN A 136 -2.94 4.28 -9.02
C GLN A 136 -3.33 2.87 -9.45
N GLN A 137 -4.55 2.66 -9.98
CA GLN A 137 -4.95 1.36 -10.52
C GLN A 137 -4.03 0.92 -11.67
N TRP A 138 -3.69 1.80 -12.60
CA TRP A 138 -2.78 1.49 -13.69
C TRP A 138 -1.36 1.16 -13.19
N ASN A 139 -0.82 1.91 -12.23
CA ASN A 139 0.46 1.58 -11.58
C ASN A 139 0.43 0.17 -10.96
N ASN A 140 -0.65 -0.17 -10.25
CA ASN A 140 -0.82 -1.48 -9.61
C ASN A 140 -1.00 -2.62 -10.61
N HIS A 141 -1.45 -2.33 -11.83
CA HIS A 141 -1.61 -3.31 -12.90
C HIS A 141 -0.40 -3.43 -13.83
N GLY A 142 0.69 -2.71 -13.53
CA GLY A 142 1.92 -2.79 -14.30
C GLY A 142 1.92 -1.95 -15.58
N GLU A 143 1.21 -0.83 -15.57
CA GLU A 143 1.12 0.11 -16.71
C GLU A 143 1.76 1.49 -16.38
N PRO A 144 2.99 1.54 -15.81
CA PRO A 144 3.57 2.79 -15.36
C PRO A 144 3.90 3.76 -16.50
N GLU A 145 4.10 3.29 -17.73
CA GLU A 145 4.31 4.14 -18.91
C GLU A 145 3.06 4.97 -19.23
N SER A 146 1.89 4.33 -19.20
CA SER A 146 0.59 5.01 -19.36
C SER A 146 0.40 6.05 -18.28
N VAL A 147 0.68 5.68 -17.01
CA VAL A 147 0.59 6.61 -15.88
C VAL A 147 1.48 7.81 -16.08
N SER A 148 2.76 7.62 -16.42
CA SER A 148 3.69 8.74 -16.57
C SER A 148 3.26 9.68 -17.71
N ALA A 149 2.74 9.16 -18.84
CA ALA A 149 2.27 9.98 -19.96
C ALA A 149 1.04 10.82 -19.58
N PHE A 150 0.02 10.19 -18.99
CA PHE A 150 -1.22 10.89 -18.62
C PHE A 150 -1.02 11.85 -17.45
N ALA A 151 -0.29 11.44 -16.39
CA ALA A 151 -0.01 12.28 -15.24
C ALA A 151 0.84 13.51 -15.62
N LEU A 152 1.87 13.34 -16.47
CA LEU A 152 2.68 14.44 -16.95
C LEU A 152 1.83 15.45 -17.73
N SER A 153 1.00 14.95 -18.65
CA SER A 153 0.07 15.83 -19.39
C SER A 153 -0.89 16.59 -18.48
N TYR A 154 -1.37 15.95 -17.40
CA TYR A 154 -2.25 16.61 -16.44
C TYR A 154 -1.51 17.74 -15.67
N VAL A 155 -0.34 17.44 -15.09
CA VAL A 155 0.41 18.43 -14.31
C VAL A 155 0.94 19.59 -15.15
N GLU A 156 1.19 19.39 -16.44
CA GLU A 156 1.64 20.44 -17.36
C GLU A 156 0.49 21.32 -17.84
N LYS A 157 -0.71 20.75 -18.07
CA LYS A 157 -1.80 21.45 -18.76
C LYS A 157 -2.95 21.87 -17.88
N ARG A 158 -3.08 21.29 -16.67
CA ARG A 158 -4.25 21.46 -15.81
C ARG A 158 -3.89 21.96 -14.41
N ASP A 159 -3.19 21.10 -13.61
CA ASP A 159 -2.86 21.41 -12.22
C ASP A 159 -1.48 20.81 -11.85
N SER A 160 -0.45 21.66 -11.88
CA SER A 160 0.92 21.29 -11.51
C SER A 160 1.10 21.06 -10.00
N THR A 161 0.14 21.50 -9.18
CA THR A 161 0.21 21.44 -7.71
C THR A 161 -0.51 20.24 -7.12
N ASN A 162 -1.25 19.49 -7.92
CA ASN A 162 -2.01 18.35 -7.44
C ASN A 162 -1.10 17.27 -6.87
N ILE A 163 -1.10 17.16 -5.54
CA ILE A 163 -0.21 16.25 -4.79
C ILE A 163 -0.47 14.78 -5.16
N LEU A 164 -1.74 14.37 -5.29
CA LEU A 164 -2.10 12.98 -5.55
C LEU A 164 -1.59 12.52 -6.91
N ILE A 165 -1.76 13.34 -7.94
CA ILE A 165 -1.30 13.03 -9.30
C ILE A 165 0.23 13.07 -9.38
N ASN A 166 0.87 14.06 -8.74
CA ASN A 166 2.34 14.11 -8.66
C ASN A 166 2.92 12.89 -7.92
N LYS A 167 2.22 12.36 -6.91
CA LYS A 167 2.59 11.12 -6.22
C LYS A 167 2.57 9.94 -7.19
N GLU A 168 1.48 9.75 -7.92
CA GLU A 168 1.35 8.63 -8.88
C GLU A 168 2.37 8.74 -10.03
N LEU A 169 2.65 9.96 -10.50
CA LEU A 169 3.71 10.21 -11.49
C LEU A 169 5.10 9.84 -10.94
N ALA A 170 5.41 10.26 -9.71
CA ALA A 170 6.70 9.93 -9.10
C ALA A 170 6.86 8.41 -8.90
N TYR A 171 5.78 7.73 -8.50
CA TYR A 171 5.78 6.29 -8.32
C TYR A 171 5.89 5.53 -9.66
N SER A 172 5.21 5.99 -10.71
CA SER A 172 5.35 5.40 -12.05
C SER A 172 6.78 5.49 -12.59
N LEU A 173 7.47 6.60 -12.34
CA LEU A 173 8.88 6.74 -12.71
C LEU A 173 9.79 5.78 -11.93
N TYR A 174 9.50 5.55 -10.65
CA TYR A 174 10.19 4.53 -9.85
C TYR A 174 9.98 3.12 -10.44
N LEU A 175 8.73 2.76 -10.78
CA LEU A 175 8.41 1.45 -11.39
C LEU A 175 9.09 1.24 -12.75
N GLN A 176 9.29 2.33 -13.52
CA GLN A 176 10.04 2.33 -14.78
C GLN A 176 11.57 2.34 -14.58
N LEU A 177 12.06 2.19 -13.36
CA LEU A 177 13.48 2.27 -12.98
C LEU A 177 14.14 3.65 -13.31
N ARG A 178 13.33 4.69 -13.55
CA ARG A 178 13.79 6.06 -13.85
C ARG A 178 14.08 6.82 -12.55
N TYR A 179 14.96 6.27 -11.74
CA TYR A 179 15.22 6.72 -10.36
C TYR A 179 15.68 8.18 -10.27
N GLU A 180 16.53 8.62 -11.18
CA GLU A 180 17.02 10.00 -11.22
C GLU A 180 15.91 11.03 -11.45
N GLN A 181 14.81 10.62 -12.11
CA GLN A 181 13.65 11.46 -12.34
C GLN A 181 12.61 11.34 -11.22
N ALA A 182 12.52 10.20 -10.58
CA ALA A 182 11.60 9.97 -9.45
C ALA A 182 12.05 10.75 -8.19
N ILE A 183 13.34 10.77 -7.88
CA ILE A 183 13.89 11.41 -6.68
C ILE A 183 13.50 12.90 -6.53
N PRO A 184 13.72 13.78 -7.52
CA PRO A 184 13.37 15.19 -7.37
C PRO A 184 11.86 15.41 -7.21
N ARG A 185 11.02 14.56 -7.81
CA ARG A 185 9.57 14.64 -7.64
C ARG A 185 9.15 14.27 -6.22
N TYR A 186 9.67 13.19 -5.68
CA TYR A 186 9.41 12.82 -4.28
C TYR A 186 9.96 13.85 -3.29
N LYS A 187 11.14 14.43 -3.55
CA LYS A 187 11.67 15.51 -2.71
C LYS A 187 10.75 16.73 -2.71
N LYS A 188 10.19 17.08 -3.87
CA LYS A 188 9.19 18.16 -3.97
C LYS A 188 7.94 17.80 -3.17
N LEU A 189 7.41 16.58 -3.30
CA LEU A 189 6.25 16.12 -2.51
C LEU A 189 6.50 16.24 -1.01
N ILE A 190 7.69 15.87 -0.53
CA ILE A 190 8.08 16.03 0.88
C ILE A 190 8.09 17.53 1.28
N ALA A 191 8.63 18.38 0.44
CA ALA A 191 8.65 19.84 0.68
C ALA A 191 7.23 20.45 0.70
N ASP A 192 6.31 19.89 -0.10
CA ASP A 192 4.91 20.27 -0.16
C ASP A 192 4.06 19.65 0.97
N GLY A 193 4.70 19.01 1.97
CA GLY A 193 4.05 18.46 3.17
C GLY A 193 3.74 16.97 3.11
N PHE A 194 4.07 16.26 2.02
CA PHE A 194 3.84 14.82 1.88
C PHE A 194 5.03 14.00 2.39
N ASP A 195 5.52 14.38 3.59
CA ASP A 195 6.63 13.68 4.26
C ASP A 195 6.10 12.49 5.08
N ASN A 196 6.04 11.34 4.45
CA ASN A 196 5.53 10.11 5.05
C ASN A 196 6.44 8.90 4.80
N PHE A 197 6.06 7.76 5.36
CA PHE A 197 6.78 6.50 5.21
C PHE A 197 7.03 6.13 3.75
N GLU A 198 5.99 6.17 2.90
CA GLU A 198 6.10 5.75 1.50
C GLU A 198 7.07 6.62 0.71
N SER A 199 6.98 7.93 0.85
CA SER A 199 7.87 8.87 0.14
C SER A 199 9.33 8.63 0.51
N ASN A 200 9.63 8.49 1.81
CA ASN A 200 10.99 8.24 2.28
C ASN A 200 11.49 6.85 1.87
N LEU A 201 10.63 5.81 1.93
CA LEU A 201 10.97 4.48 1.47
C LEU A 201 11.36 4.49 0.00
N VAL A 202 10.52 5.05 -0.88
CA VAL A 202 10.77 5.04 -2.33
C VAL A 202 12.01 5.85 -2.70
N ILE A 203 12.23 7.02 -2.09
CA ILE A 203 13.49 7.77 -2.30
C ILE A 203 14.70 6.94 -1.89
N GLY A 204 14.62 6.30 -0.73
CA GLY A 204 15.69 5.43 -0.24
C GLY A 204 15.98 4.26 -1.18
N LEU A 205 14.93 3.62 -1.72
CA LEU A 205 15.05 2.56 -2.72
C LEU A 205 15.65 3.07 -4.04
N CYS A 206 15.25 4.26 -4.50
CA CYS A 206 15.85 4.89 -5.68
C CYS A 206 17.35 5.10 -5.49
N TYR A 207 17.76 5.66 -4.35
CA TYR A 207 19.18 5.87 -4.06
C TYR A 207 19.95 4.57 -3.90
N TYR A 208 19.33 3.53 -3.29
CA TYR A 208 19.93 2.20 -3.19
C TYR A 208 20.25 1.61 -4.57
N ASN A 209 19.28 1.68 -5.49
CA ASN A 209 19.44 1.16 -6.86
C ASN A 209 20.45 1.99 -7.69
N LEU A 210 20.64 3.26 -7.35
CA LEU A 210 21.68 4.11 -7.94
C LEU A 210 23.06 3.96 -7.24
N GLU A 211 23.19 3.00 -6.32
CA GLU A 211 24.39 2.74 -5.51
C GLU A 211 24.84 3.93 -4.65
N LYS A 212 23.96 4.92 -4.46
CA LYS A 212 24.16 6.08 -3.57
C LYS A 212 23.76 5.73 -2.15
N TYR A 213 24.54 4.82 -1.52
CA TYR A 213 24.13 4.16 -0.27
C TYR A 213 24.04 5.10 0.94
N ARG A 214 24.81 6.19 0.98
CA ARG A 214 24.72 7.16 2.10
C ARG A 214 23.41 7.94 2.06
N GLU A 215 23.02 8.37 0.89
CA GLU A 215 21.72 9.00 0.67
C GLU A 215 20.58 8.00 0.91
N ALA A 216 20.72 6.76 0.43
CA ALA A 216 19.76 5.69 0.70
C ALA A 216 19.58 5.47 2.21
N TYR A 217 20.67 5.40 2.98
CA TYR A 217 20.62 5.26 4.43
C TYR A 217 19.81 6.37 5.10
N THR A 218 20.01 7.62 4.68
CA THR A 218 19.30 8.74 5.26
C THR A 218 17.79 8.60 5.15
N TYR A 219 17.30 8.25 3.97
CA TYR A 219 15.85 8.14 3.72
C TYR A 219 15.25 6.82 4.25
N LEU A 220 15.95 5.69 4.11
CA LEU A 220 15.49 4.40 4.65
C LEU A 220 15.45 4.40 6.17
N ASN A 221 16.45 5.00 6.83
CA ASN A 221 16.45 5.12 8.29
C ASN A 221 15.27 5.98 8.76
N LYS A 222 15.02 7.11 8.10
CA LYS A 222 13.86 7.97 8.39
C LYS A 222 12.54 7.21 8.21
N ALA A 223 12.40 6.44 7.13
CA ALA A 223 11.23 5.59 6.92
C ALA A 223 11.08 4.52 8.02
N ALA A 224 12.17 3.86 8.42
CA ALA A 224 12.15 2.86 9.48
C ALA A 224 11.72 3.44 10.84
N GLU A 225 12.19 4.65 11.18
CA GLU A 225 11.78 5.36 12.40
C GLU A 225 10.28 5.70 12.39
N MET A 226 9.72 6.10 11.24
CA MET A 226 8.27 6.36 11.09
C MET A 226 7.41 5.13 11.34
N LYS A 227 7.96 3.93 11.21
CA LYS A 227 7.28 2.64 11.36
C LYS A 227 7.89 1.78 12.47
N LYS A 228 8.52 2.38 13.48
CA LYS A 228 9.25 1.63 14.51
C LYS A 228 8.35 0.69 15.33
N ASP A 229 7.09 1.07 15.57
CA ASP A 229 6.12 0.28 16.34
C ASP A 229 5.40 -0.78 15.49
N ASN A 230 5.39 -0.61 14.16
CA ASN A 230 4.89 -1.57 13.19
C ASN A 230 5.86 -1.67 12.03
N PRO A 231 6.98 -2.38 12.21
CA PRO A 231 8.10 -2.39 11.26
C PRO A 231 7.69 -2.91 9.88
N ASN A 232 8.15 -2.21 8.84
CA ASN A 232 8.00 -2.69 7.48
C ASN A 232 9.23 -3.51 7.10
N MET A 233 9.01 -4.75 6.76
CA MET A 233 10.03 -5.72 6.43
C MET A 233 10.94 -5.31 5.26
N ASN A 234 10.35 -4.83 4.15
CA ASN A 234 11.13 -4.38 3.00
C ASN A 234 12.03 -3.19 3.37
N CYS A 235 11.51 -2.26 4.18
CA CYS A 235 12.28 -1.12 4.67
C CYS A 235 13.48 -1.59 5.49
N LEU A 236 13.27 -2.47 6.46
CA LEU A 236 14.35 -3.02 7.29
C LEU A 236 15.37 -3.80 6.47
N PHE A 237 14.92 -4.62 5.52
CA PHE A 237 15.79 -5.35 4.63
C PHE A 237 16.69 -4.41 3.82
N TYR A 238 16.14 -3.44 3.11
CA TYR A 238 16.92 -2.50 2.31
C TYR A 238 17.80 -1.59 3.17
N LEU A 239 17.36 -1.21 4.37
CA LEU A 239 18.19 -0.48 5.33
C LEU A 239 19.40 -1.33 5.77
N GLY A 240 19.19 -2.61 6.10
CA GLY A 240 20.25 -3.54 6.43
C GLY A 240 21.24 -3.74 5.29
N MET A 241 20.74 -3.96 4.07
CA MET A 241 21.59 -4.09 2.87
C MET A 241 22.36 -2.80 2.58
N THR A 242 21.73 -1.64 2.76
CA THR A 242 22.39 -0.33 2.61
C THR A 242 23.54 -0.19 3.62
N CYS A 243 23.30 -0.52 4.88
CA CYS A 243 24.34 -0.50 5.92
C CYS A 243 25.50 -1.45 5.57
N LYS A 244 25.20 -2.68 5.09
CA LYS A 244 26.21 -3.61 4.60
C LYS A 244 27.06 -3.00 3.49
N LYS A 245 26.44 -2.40 2.47
CA LYS A 245 27.15 -1.76 1.36
C LYS A 245 28.03 -0.59 1.80
N ILE A 246 27.56 0.24 2.73
CA ILE A 246 28.39 1.32 3.32
C ILE A 246 29.59 0.71 4.05
N SER A 247 29.39 -0.35 4.84
CA SER A 247 30.48 -0.99 5.58
C SER A 247 31.54 -1.61 4.65
N GLU A 248 31.12 -2.13 3.50
CA GLU A 248 32.04 -2.67 2.47
C GLU A 248 32.86 -1.58 1.78
N GLN A 249 32.28 -0.40 1.56
CA GLN A 249 32.90 0.68 0.79
C GLN A 249 33.76 1.63 1.63
N THR A 250 33.45 1.77 2.94
CA THR A 250 34.17 2.74 3.78
C THR A 250 35.56 2.24 4.19
N LYS A 251 36.54 3.16 4.20
CA LYS A 251 37.89 2.91 4.74
C LYS A 251 37.99 3.25 6.23
N ASN A 252 37.01 3.94 6.80
CA ASN A 252 36.98 4.29 8.21
C ASN A 252 36.55 3.07 9.03
N VAL A 253 37.47 2.55 9.87
CA VAL A 253 37.27 1.35 10.66
C VAL A 253 36.07 1.45 11.62
N VAL A 254 35.89 2.61 12.27
CA VAL A 254 34.79 2.84 13.21
C VAL A 254 33.44 2.86 12.47
N GLU A 255 33.36 3.54 11.35
CA GLU A 255 32.18 3.57 10.51
C GLU A 255 31.85 2.17 9.97
N LYS A 256 32.87 1.45 9.51
CA LYS A 256 32.77 0.09 9.00
C LYS A 256 32.10 -0.83 10.02
N GLU A 257 32.64 -0.84 11.24
CA GLU A 257 32.10 -1.64 12.34
C GLU A 257 30.68 -1.23 12.73
N THR A 258 30.43 0.06 12.80
CA THR A 258 29.09 0.59 13.15
C THR A 258 28.07 0.18 12.10
N MET A 259 28.39 0.35 10.81
CA MET A 259 27.47 0.00 9.72
C MET A 259 27.27 -1.51 9.61
N ALA A 260 28.30 -2.34 9.84
CA ALA A 260 28.15 -3.79 9.89
C ALA A 260 27.20 -4.23 11.02
N ARG A 261 27.27 -3.60 12.18
CA ARG A 261 26.36 -3.87 13.31
C ARG A 261 24.92 -3.44 12.98
N HIS A 262 24.74 -2.26 12.40
CA HIS A 262 23.41 -1.81 11.95
C HIS A 262 22.83 -2.72 10.86
N ALA A 263 23.68 -3.23 9.95
CA ALA A 263 23.26 -4.20 8.94
C ALA A 263 22.68 -5.47 9.58
N ILE A 264 23.40 -6.06 10.54
CA ILE A 264 22.96 -7.25 11.27
C ILE A 264 21.62 -7.00 11.95
N ILE A 265 21.51 -5.95 12.78
CA ILE A 265 20.28 -5.62 13.51
C ILE A 265 19.09 -5.49 12.59
N ASN A 266 19.23 -4.77 11.47
CA ASN A 266 18.10 -4.54 10.57
C ASN A 266 17.73 -5.79 9.75
N LEU A 267 18.73 -6.60 9.34
CA LEU A 267 18.46 -7.86 8.65
C LEU A 267 17.80 -8.88 9.57
N GLU A 268 18.27 -9.05 10.81
CA GLU A 268 17.62 -9.93 11.81
C GLU A 268 16.17 -9.48 12.07
N ARG A 269 15.93 -8.18 12.30
CA ARG A 269 14.58 -7.65 12.47
C ARG A 269 13.72 -7.88 11.24
N SER A 270 14.28 -7.85 10.04
CA SER A 270 13.51 -8.13 8.83
C SER A 270 13.02 -9.58 8.75
N ILE A 271 13.73 -10.53 9.28
CA ILE A 271 13.34 -11.96 9.31
C ILE A 271 12.22 -12.22 10.33
N THR A 272 12.19 -11.51 11.46
CA THR A 272 11.16 -11.70 12.50
C THR A 272 9.77 -11.22 12.08
N VAL A 273 9.68 -10.36 11.07
CA VAL A 273 8.41 -9.88 10.49
C VAL A 273 8.07 -10.81 9.33
N ALA A 274 6.95 -11.56 9.40
CA ALA A 274 6.53 -12.62 8.47
C ALA A 274 7.03 -12.48 7.01
N TYR A 275 7.81 -13.47 6.55
CA TYR A 275 8.58 -13.38 5.30
C TYR A 275 8.18 -14.45 4.28
N PRO A 276 8.14 -14.16 2.97
CA PRO A 276 8.14 -15.21 1.96
C PRO A 276 9.40 -16.08 2.10
N ARG A 277 9.25 -17.39 2.10
CA ARG A 277 10.32 -18.38 2.33
C ARG A 277 11.55 -18.13 1.43
N SER A 278 11.32 -17.78 0.16
CA SER A 278 12.38 -17.49 -0.82
C SER A 278 13.32 -16.34 -0.43
N ARG A 279 12.85 -15.37 0.35
CA ARG A 279 13.72 -14.28 0.82
C ARG A 279 14.51 -14.67 2.08
N GLY A 280 14.00 -15.59 2.89
CA GLY A 280 14.67 -16.08 4.08
C GLY A 280 16.06 -16.64 3.77
N LEU A 281 16.18 -17.42 2.68
CA LEU A 281 17.47 -17.91 2.20
C LEU A 281 18.47 -16.78 1.95
N TYR A 282 18.08 -15.80 1.13
CA TYR A 282 18.96 -14.69 0.77
C TYR A 282 19.40 -13.85 1.98
N VAL A 283 18.45 -13.53 2.88
CA VAL A 283 18.77 -12.73 4.08
C VAL A 283 19.72 -13.47 5.01
N ASN A 284 19.53 -14.78 5.23
CA ASN A 284 20.42 -15.57 6.06
C ASN A 284 21.82 -15.71 5.43
N GLN A 285 21.94 -15.79 4.11
CA GLN A 285 23.23 -15.72 3.43
C GLN A 285 23.93 -14.39 3.70
N GLN A 286 23.23 -13.26 3.62
CA GLN A 286 23.81 -11.95 3.90
C GLN A 286 24.22 -11.80 5.38
N LEU A 287 23.44 -12.34 6.30
CA LEU A 287 23.79 -12.40 7.73
C LEU A 287 25.02 -13.26 7.98
N ALA A 288 25.11 -14.45 7.37
CA ALA A 288 26.25 -15.32 7.51
C ALA A 288 27.56 -14.65 7.08
N GLU A 289 27.54 -13.92 5.95
CA GLU A 289 28.69 -13.15 5.48
C GLU A 289 29.09 -12.03 6.46
N LEU A 290 28.14 -11.30 7.02
CA LEU A 290 28.37 -10.23 7.98
C LEU A 290 28.96 -10.79 9.29
N TYR A 291 28.40 -11.86 9.82
CA TYR A 291 28.94 -12.53 11.01
C TYR A 291 30.32 -13.09 10.77
N TYR A 292 30.56 -13.72 9.60
CA TYR A 292 31.90 -14.18 9.22
C TYR A 292 32.93 -13.03 9.18
N TYR A 293 32.53 -11.90 8.56
CA TYR A 293 33.36 -10.70 8.54
C TYR A 293 33.73 -10.20 9.94
N LYS A 294 32.79 -10.28 10.88
CA LYS A 294 32.99 -9.90 12.29
C LYS A 294 33.71 -10.95 13.11
N LEU A 295 34.12 -12.07 12.50
CA LEU A 295 34.71 -13.24 13.19
C LEU A 295 33.75 -13.88 14.21
N GLU A 296 32.45 -13.63 14.11
CA GLU A 296 31.40 -14.25 14.90
C GLU A 296 30.98 -15.60 14.29
N TYR A 297 31.92 -16.56 14.29
CA TYR A 297 31.79 -17.84 13.58
C TYR A 297 30.58 -18.67 14.01
N GLU A 298 30.22 -18.64 15.29
CA GLU A 298 29.02 -19.34 15.77
C GLU A 298 27.74 -18.78 15.11
N ASN A 299 27.55 -17.47 15.15
CA ASN A 299 26.41 -16.81 14.54
C ASN A 299 26.39 -17.01 13.02
N ALA A 300 27.56 -16.98 12.37
CA ALA A 300 27.67 -17.30 10.94
C ALA A 300 27.26 -18.74 10.64
N GLY A 301 27.65 -19.70 11.49
CA GLY A 301 27.24 -21.09 11.40
C GLY A 301 25.71 -21.26 11.54
N HIS A 302 25.09 -20.58 12.51
CA HIS A 302 23.64 -20.57 12.67
C HIS A 302 22.93 -19.99 11.46
N ALA A 303 23.41 -18.87 10.90
CA ALA A 303 22.82 -18.26 9.73
C ALA A 303 22.89 -19.18 8.49
N PHE A 304 24.01 -19.87 8.25
CA PHE A 304 24.11 -20.89 7.20
C PHE A 304 23.19 -22.10 7.46
N ALA A 305 23.03 -22.51 8.72
CA ALA A 305 22.10 -23.57 9.09
C ALA A 305 20.65 -23.16 8.81
N GLN A 306 20.29 -21.91 9.07
CA GLN A 306 18.97 -21.36 8.69
C GLN A 306 18.78 -21.30 7.18
N CYS A 307 19.83 -21.07 6.38
CA CYS A 307 19.73 -21.16 4.93
C CYS A 307 19.16 -22.50 4.47
N ILE A 308 19.55 -23.61 5.13
CA ILE A 308 19.08 -24.96 4.79
C ILE A 308 17.56 -25.09 4.94
N GLU A 309 16.96 -24.44 5.95
CA GLU A 309 15.52 -24.47 6.18
C GLU A 309 14.72 -23.72 5.11
N TYR A 310 15.33 -22.71 4.49
CA TYR A 310 14.71 -21.86 3.47
C TYR A 310 15.08 -22.27 2.04
N ASP A 311 15.99 -23.23 1.86
CA ASP A 311 16.48 -23.67 0.56
C ASP A 311 15.69 -24.88 0.06
N ASP A 312 14.79 -24.64 -0.88
CA ASP A 312 13.96 -25.69 -1.50
C ASP A 312 14.80 -26.61 -2.43
N GLU A 313 15.98 -26.15 -2.89
CA GLU A 313 16.88 -26.94 -3.73
C GLU A 313 17.80 -27.87 -2.92
N ASP A 314 17.90 -27.61 -1.62
CA ASP A 314 18.74 -28.38 -0.68
C ASP A 314 20.20 -28.41 -1.15
N ASP A 315 20.76 -27.20 -1.40
CA ASP A 315 22.12 -27.01 -1.93
C ASP A 315 23.17 -27.48 -0.92
N PRO A 316 24.04 -28.43 -1.32
CA PRO A 316 25.13 -28.92 -0.46
C PRO A 316 26.07 -27.84 0.09
N HIS A 317 26.24 -26.72 -0.62
CA HIS A 317 27.09 -25.62 -0.15
C HIS A 317 26.64 -25.03 1.18
N ASN A 318 25.34 -24.98 1.46
CA ASN A 318 24.83 -24.46 2.72
C ASN A 318 25.30 -25.32 3.89
N TYR A 319 25.30 -26.64 3.75
CA TYR A 319 25.81 -27.58 4.77
C TYR A 319 27.32 -27.45 4.94
N TYR A 320 28.09 -27.35 3.84
CA TYR A 320 29.51 -27.16 3.87
C TYR A 320 29.89 -25.85 4.57
N ASN A 321 29.24 -24.75 4.21
CA ASN A 321 29.52 -23.44 4.79
C ASN A 321 29.17 -23.41 6.28
N ALA A 322 28.04 -23.95 6.70
CA ALA A 322 27.68 -24.09 8.12
C ALA A 322 28.79 -24.87 8.88
N ALA A 323 29.24 -26.01 8.33
CA ALA A 323 30.29 -26.80 8.94
C ALA A 323 31.61 -26.04 9.10
N GLN A 324 32.05 -25.29 8.06
CA GLN A 324 33.28 -24.49 8.13
C GLN A 324 33.21 -23.41 9.21
N MET A 325 32.03 -22.77 9.35
CA MET A 325 31.82 -21.77 10.39
C MET A 325 31.84 -22.39 11.80
N TYR A 326 31.19 -23.53 11.99
CA TYR A 326 31.29 -24.25 13.29
C TYR A 326 32.70 -24.78 13.61
N ILE A 327 33.49 -25.09 12.59
CA ILE A 327 34.94 -25.38 12.80
C ILE A 327 35.63 -24.12 13.33
N GLY A 328 35.43 -22.97 12.71
CA GLY A 328 35.95 -21.68 13.16
C GLY A 328 35.52 -21.33 14.59
N ALA A 329 34.30 -21.63 14.94
CA ALA A 329 33.75 -21.47 16.30
C ALA A 329 34.22 -22.52 17.30
N LYS A 330 35.01 -23.51 16.88
CA LYS A 330 35.46 -24.67 17.69
C LYS A 330 34.28 -25.53 18.22
N MET A 331 33.13 -25.49 17.57
CA MET A 331 31.95 -26.27 17.91
C MET A 331 31.95 -27.63 17.20
N LYS A 332 32.82 -28.53 17.69
CA LYS A 332 33.11 -29.83 17.07
C LYS A 332 31.85 -30.70 16.80
N PRO A 333 30.87 -30.82 17.71
CA PRO A 333 29.66 -31.62 17.44
C PRO A 333 28.84 -31.11 16.25
N GLN A 334 28.59 -29.79 16.18
CA GLN A 334 27.85 -29.16 15.10
C GLN A 334 28.64 -29.26 13.79
N ALA A 335 29.92 -28.93 13.81
CA ALA A 335 30.77 -29.07 12.63
C ALA A 335 30.71 -30.50 12.06
N LYS A 336 30.85 -31.53 12.90
CA LYS A 336 30.77 -32.93 12.49
C LYS A 336 29.41 -33.26 11.87
N LEU A 337 28.31 -32.81 12.49
CA LEU A 337 26.96 -33.01 11.99
C LEU A 337 26.81 -32.47 10.56
N TYR A 338 27.15 -31.21 10.35
CA TYR A 338 27.01 -30.56 9.04
C TYR A 338 27.97 -31.10 7.98
N LEU A 339 29.18 -31.54 8.36
CA LEU A 339 30.08 -32.26 7.45
C LEU A 339 29.48 -33.60 6.98
N GLN A 340 28.84 -34.34 7.88
CA GLN A 340 28.16 -35.58 7.52
C GLN A 340 26.94 -35.33 6.62
N MET A 341 26.14 -34.30 6.92
CA MET A 341 25.01 -33.88 6.08
C MET A 341 25.47 -33.46 4.68
N PHE A 342 26.59 -32.72 4.59
CA PHE A 342 27.20 -32.38 3.30
C PHE A 342 27.51 -33.63 2.48
N LEU A 343 28.18 -34.62 3.08
CA LEU A 343 28.52 -35.87 2.37
C LEU A 343 27.28 -36.59 1.85
N ALA A 344 26.21 -36.61 2.63
CA ALA A 344 24.93 -37.22 2.21
C ALA A 344 24.27 -36.50 1.04
N LYS A 345 24.60 -35.22 0.80
CA LYS A 345 24.00 -34.39 -0.25
C LYS A 345 24.99 -34.06 -1.39
N ALA A 346 26.25 -34.43 -1.26
CA ALA A 346 27.33 -34.07 -2.22
C ALA A 346 27.02 -34.47 -3.67
N ASP A 347 26.20 -35.50 -3.89
CA ASP A 347 25.80 -35.94 -5.22
C ASP A 347 24.90 -34.91 -5.97
N LYS A 348 24.33 -33.93 -5.28
CA LYS A 348 23.61 -32.82 -5.91
C LYS A 348 24.52 -31.75 -6.53
N LEU A 349 25.84 -31.77 -6.22
CA LEU A 349 26.79 -30.84 -6.83
C LEU A 349 26.95 -31.17 -8.31
N LYS A 350 26.77 -30.16 -9.16
CA LYS A 350 26.84 -30.30 -10.63
C LYS A 350 28.27 -30.35 -11.18
N ASP A 351 29.21 -29.69 -10.49
CA ASP A 351 30.62 -29.68 -10.89
C ASP A 351 31.37 -30.87 -10.23
N GLU A 352 31.70 -31.88 -11.02
CA GLU A 352 32.37 -33.08 -10.56
C GLU A 352 33.79 -32.82 -9.98
N LYS A 353 34.49 -31.76 -10.43
CA LYS A 353 35.80 -31.37 -9.89
C LYS A 353 35.66 -30.75 -8.50
N GLU A 354 34.68 -29.84 -8.38
CA GLU A 354 34.35 -29.23 -7.09
C GLU A 354 33.86 -30.28 -6.10
N LYS A 355 32.94 -31.15 -6.49
CA LYS A 355 32.44 -32.28 -5.71
C LYS A 355 33.56 -33.14 -5.19
N ALA A 356 34.50 -33.57 -6.04
CA ALA A 356 35.65 -34.40 -5.65
C ALA A 356 36.54 -33.67 -4.63
N LYS A 357 36.84 -32.38 -4.88
CA LYS A 357 37.66 -31.54 -4.00
C LYS A 357 37.03 -31.37 -2.61
N LEU A 358 35.74 -30.93 -2.58
CA LEU A 358 35.07 -30.69 -1.29
C LEU A 358 34.84 -31.97 -0.52
N THR A 359 34.47 -33.08 -1.19
CA THR A 359 34.28 -34.39 -0.57
C THR A 359 35.60 -34.90 0.07
N ALA A 360 36.73 -34.78 -0.64
CA ALA A 360 38.02 -35.17 -0.12
C ALA A 360 38.36 -34.37 1.15
N LYS A 361 38.21 -33.03 1.09
CA LYS A 361 38.49 -32.14 2.23
C LYS A 361 37.59 -32.48 3.44
N VAL A 362 36.31 -32.71 3.24
CA VAL A 362 35.37 -33.06 4.31
C VAL A 362 35.71 -34.40 4.93
N LYS A 363 36.08 -35.41 4.13
CA LYS A 363 36.51 -36.71 4.65
C LYS A 363 37.81 -36.60 5.50
N GLU A 364 38.72 -35.72 5.12
CA GLU A 364 39.91 -35.42 5.90
C GLU A 364 39.58 -34.76 7.25
N GLN A 365 38.72 -33.72 7.20
CA GLN A 365 38.25 -33.01 8.42
C GLN A 365 37.52 -33.95 9.41
N LEU A 366 36.80 -34.94 8.91
CA LEU A 366 36.12 -35.95 9.75
C LEU A 366 37.07 -36.97 10.36
N LYS A 367 38.26 -37.21 9.74
CA LYS A 367 39.29 -38.12 10.27
C LYS A 367 40.18 -37.44 11.31
N GLY A 368 40.41 -36.15 11.16
CA GLY A 368 41.18 -35.36 12.13
C GLY A 368 40.35 -35.16 13.40
N LYS A 369 40.69 -35.92 14.45
CA LYS A 369 40.05 -35.90 15.76
C LYS A 369 40.28 -34.61 16.52
#